data_c22400454f3e736202d796524c284720
#
_entry.id   c22400454f3e736202d796524c284720
#
_cell.length_a   1.000
_cell.length_b   1.000
_cell.length_c   1.000
_cell.angle_alpha   90.00
_cell.angle_beta   90.00
_cell.angle_gamma   90.00
#
_symmetry.space_group_name_H-M   'P 1'
#
loop_
_entity.id
_entity.type
_entity.pdbx_description
1 polymer ?
#
loop_
_entity_poly.entity_id
_entity_poly.type
_entity_poly.pdbx_seq_one_letter_code
_entity_poly.pdbx_strand_id
1 'polypeptide(L)'
;MKRSPFKSKAPPRREATQTTYSPRPRAVAVAMVDTRDRMVVPVPKPEIVRDKEYLRLVSTLKCAWCGVVGRTQVAHKNHGKAMGGKTSDTEVFPLCGPAVGEPGCHSLLDQGGVLKKDQRRELEELWANQTRMTLRKLAMFDNGARRVVERAIGI
;
A
#
# COMPACT_ATOMS: atom_id res chain seq x y z
N MET A 1 32.04 43.65 -3.65
CA MET A 1 31.65 42.53 -2.75
C MET A 1 32.49 41.33 -3.08
N LYS A 2 33.40 40.93 -2.19
CA LYS A 2 34.30 39.78 -2.39
C LYS A 2 33.60 38.52 -1.92
N ARG A 3 33.39 37.53 -2.80
CA ARG A 3 32.82 36.21 -2.45
C ARG A 3 33.90 35.38 -1.73
N SER A 4 33.65 34.97 -0.51
CA SER A 4 34.50 34.02 0.24
C SER A 4 34.38 32.64 -0.35
N PRO A 5 35.48 31.90 -0.58
CA PRO A 5 35.43 30.55 -1.09
C PRO A 5 35.03 29.62 0.05
N PHE A 6 33.89 28.94 -0.10
CA PHE A 6 33.50 27.82 0.74
C PHE A 6 34.47 26.65 0.51
N LYS A 7 35.38 26.42 1.45
CA LYS A 7 36.20 25.20 1.48
C LYS A 7 35.36 24.09 2.11
N SER A 8 34.78 23.23 1.27
CA SER A 8 34.19 21.97 1.73
C SER A 8 35.30 21.05 2.23
N LYS A 9 35.40 20.86 3.56
CA LYS A 9 36.21 19.79 4.13
C LYS A 9 35.46 18.46 3.86
N ALA A 10 35.95 17.71 2.88
CA ALA A 10 35.50 16.33 2.70
C ALA A 10 35.84 15.52 3.96
N PRO A 11 34.90 14.70 4.47
CA PRO A 11 35.16 13.85 5.60
C PRO A 11 36.29 12.85 5.24
N PRO A 12 37.12 12.46 6.21
CA PRO A 12 38.20 11.51 5.95
C PRO A 12 37.62 10.21 5.40
N ARG A 13 38.18 9.76 4.29
CA ARG A 13 37.85 8.49 3.66
C ARG A 13 38.09 7.37 4.67
N ARG A 14 37.01 6.74 5.17
CA ARG A 14 37.13 5.54 6.00
C ARG A 14 37.83 4.48 5.18
N GLU A 15 38.98 4.00 5.67
CA GLU A 15 39.63 2.84 5.11
C GLU A 15 38.67 1.66 5.17
N ALA A 16 38.35 1.10 4.01
CA ALA A 16 37.52 -0.09 3.90
C ALA A 16 38.27 -1.25 4.56
N THR A 17 37.83 -1.63 5.75
CA THR A 17 38.26 -2.89 6.35
C THR A 17 37.87 -4.00 5.38
N GLN A 18 38.84 -4.62 4.75
CA GLN A 18 38.62 -5.79 3.89
C GLN A 18 38.09 -6.92 4.79
N THR A 19 36.77 -7.05 4.87
CA THR A 19 36.18 -8.22 5.46
C THR A 19 36.42 -9.37 4.49
N THR A 20 37.37 -10.23 4.82
CA THR A 20 37.61 -11.47 4.08
C THR A 20 36.35 -12.32 4.20
N TYR A 21 35.50 -12.28 3.18
CA TYR A 21 34.31 -13.14 3.06
C TYR A 21 34.84 -14.58 2.84
N SER A 22 34.81 -15.37 3.89
CA SER A 22 34.99 -16.82 3.78
C SER A 22 33.64 -17.42 3.36
N PRO A 23 33.51 -17.98 2.15
CA PRO A 23 32.26 -18.61 1.77
C PRO A 23 32.04 -19.83 2.65
N ARG A 24 30.99 -19.80 3.47
CA ARG A 24 30.55 -20.99 4.19
C ARG A 24 30.24 -22.08 3.17
N PRO A 25 30.70 -23.31 3.37
CA PRO A 25 30.32 -24.42 2.51
C PRO A 25 28.82 -24.56 2.53
N ARG A 26 28.20 -24.35 1.39
CA ARG A 26 26.75 -24.52 1.20
C ARG A 26 26.51 -26.01 1.18
N ALA A 27 26.10 -26.58 2.29
CA ALA A 27 25.56 -27.93 2.32
C ALA A 27 24.25 -27.89 1.53
N VAL A 28 24.33 -28.18 0.25
CA VAL A 28 23.16 -28.39 -0.59
C VAL A 28 22.69 -29.81 -0.34
N ALA A 29 21.92 -30.02 0.72
CA ALA A 29 21.05 -31.17 0.79
C ALA A 29 19.92 -30.93 -0.24
N VAL A 30 20.19 -31.27 -1.50
CA VAL A 30 19.15 -31.39 -2.50
C VAL A 30 18.39 -32.66 -2.17
N ALA A 31 17.37 -32.54 -1.32
CA ALA A 31 16.31 -33.54 -1.33
C ALA A 31 15.68 -33.45 -2.72
N MET A 32 16.04 -34.36 -3.61
CA MET A 32 15.31 -34.56 -4.86
C MET A 32 13.91 -35.04 -4.49
N VAL A 33 13.01 -34.10 -4.26
CA VAL A 33 11.58 -34.40 -4.22
C VAL A 33 11.20 -34.68 -5.66
N ASP A 34 10.91 -35.91 -5.99
CA ASP A 34 10.39 -36.29 -7.30
C ASP A 34 9.00 -35.64 -7.43
N THR A 35 8.96 -34.55 -8.20
CA THR A 35 7.73 -33.74 -8.41
C THR A 35 6.89 -34.26 -9.56
N ARG A 36 7.27 -35.39 -10.18
CA ARG A 36 6.63 -35.91 -11.40
C ARG A 36 5.19 -36.36 -11.18
N ASP A 37 4.82 -36.75 -9.95
CA ASP A 37 3.47 -37.21 -9.63
C ASP A 37 2.59 -36.20 -8.87
N ARG A 38 3.07 -35.01 -8.60
CA ARG A 38 2.22 -33.95 -8.04
C ARG A 38 1.46 -33.26 -9.16
N MET A 39 0.19 -33.62 -9.34
CA MET A 39 -0.75 -32.79 -10.07
C MET A 39 -0.80 -31.41 -9.41
N VAL A 40 -0.10 -30.45 -9.99
CA VAL A 40 -0.20 -29.05 -9.57
C VAL A 40 -1.55 -28.54 -10.05
N VAL A 41 -2.52 -28.52 -9.15
CA VAL A 41 -3.81 -27.88 -9.42
C VAL A 41 -3.56 -26.36 -9.43
N PRO A 42 -3.77 -25.67 -10.56
CA PRO A 42 -3.60 -24.23 -10.61
C PRO A 42 -4.58 -23.57 -9.64
N VAL A 43 -4.07 -22.82 -8.67
CA VAL A 43 -4.93 -21.98 -7.83
C VAL A 43 -5.40 -20.81 -8.69
N PRO A 44 -6.72 -20.65 -8.91
CA PRO A 44 -7.22 -19.53 -9.70
C PRO A 44 -6.81 -18.21 -9.05
N LYS A 45 -6.25 -17.31 -9.84
CA LYS A 45 -5.90 -15.96 -9.37
C LYS A 45 -7.19 -15.20 -9.08
N PRO A 46 -7.30 -14.51 -7.94
CA PRO A 46 -8.47 -13.68 -7.68
C PRO A 46 -8.59 -12.60 -8.76
N GLU A 47 -9.82 -12.35 -9.18
CA GLU A 47 -10.12 -11.28 -10.14
C GLU A 47 -9.79 -9.92 -9.50
N ILE A 48 -8.93 -9.15 -10.17
CA ILE A 48 -8.48 -7.85 -9.69
C ILE A 48 -9.24 -6.77 -10.47
N VAL A 49 -10.18 -6.12 -9.81
CA VAL A 49 -10.89 -4.96 -10.38
C VAL A 49 -9.95 -3.76 -10.45
N ARG A 50 -9.96 -3.06 -11.61
CA ARG A 50 -9.24 -1.80 -11.85
C ARG A 50 -10.22 -0.77 -12.38
N ASP A 51 -10.55 0.23 -11.56
CA ASP A 51 -11.53 1.27 -11.89
C ASP A 51 -11.10 2.65 -11.38
N LYS A 52 -10.60 3.47 -12.30
CA LYS A 52 -10.11 4.83 -11.98
C LYS A 52 -11.22 5.77 -11.49
N GLU A 53 -12.45 5.60 -11.96
CA GLU A 53 -13.57 6.45 -11.53
C GLU A 53 -13.98 6.10 -10.09
N TYR A 54 -13.97 4.80 -9.76
CA TYR A 54 -14.15 4.36 -8.38
C TYR A 54 -13.09 4.96 -7.44
N LEU A 55 -11.81 4.94 -7.82
CA LEU A 55 -10.74 5.55 -7.02
C LEU A 55 -10.93 7.08 -6.87
N ARG A 56 -11.36 7.78 -7.92
CA ARG A 56 -11.70 9.21 -7.83
C ARG A 56 -12.83 9.46 -6.84
N LEU A 57 -13.87 8.64 -6.87
CA LEU A 57 -14.99 8.74 -5.95
C LEU A 57 -14.53 8.51 -4.50
N VAL A 58 -13.69 7.51 -4.24
CA VAL A 58 -13.08 7.29 -2.92
C VAL A 58 -12.30 8.51 -2.44
N SER A 59 -11.55 9.18 -3.31
CA SER A 59 -10.74 10.34 -2.95
C SER A 59 -11.57 11.57 -2.53
N THR A 60 -12.87 11.61 -2.84
CA THR A 60 -13.78 12.68 -2.38
C THR A 60 -14.29 12.47 -0.95
N LEU A 61 -14.14 11.27 -0.40
CA LEU A 61 -14.59 10.96 0.94
C LEU A 61 -13.64 11.57 2.00
N LYS A 62 -14.14 11.71 3.22
CA LYS A 62 -13.33 12.11 4.37
C LYS A 62 -12.27 11.05 4.71
N CYS A 63 -11.13 11.48 5.25
CA CYS A 63 -10.10 10.57 5.74
C CYS A 63 -10.67 9.58 6.76
N ALA A 64 -10.44 8.28 6.55
CA ALA A 64 -10.94 7.23 7.42
C ALA A 64 -10.32 7.27 8.83
N TRP A 65 -9.13 7.84 8.98
CA TRP A 65 -8.44 7.94 10.25
C TRP A 65 -8.79 9.22 11.02
N CYS A 66 -8.53 10.41 10.43
CA CYS A 66 -8.68 11.68 11.14
C CYS A 66 -9.92 12.49 10.74
N GLY A 67 -10.69 12.04 9.74
CA GLY A 67 -11.93 12.70 9.31
C GLY A 67 -11.76 13.94 8.44
N VAL A 68 -10.54 14.39 8.14
CA VAL A 68 -10.30 15.59 7.32
C VAL A 68 -10.84 15.39 5.90
N VAL A 69 -11.36 16.45 5.29
CA VAL A 69 -11.93 16.46 3.92
C VAL A 69 -11.04 17.30 3.00
N GLY A 70 -11.06 16.98 1.70
CA GLY A 70 -10.47 17.82 0.64
C GLY A 70 -9.01 17.54 0.31
N ARG A 71 -8.29 16.75 1.10
CA ARG A 71 -6.90 16.35 0.82
C ARG A 71 -6.67 14.83 0.93
N THR A 72 -7.71 14.06 0.65
CA THR A 72 -7.65 12.60 0.75
C THR A 72 -7.05 11.98 -0.51
N GLN A 73 -6.29 10.95 -0.29
CA GLN A 73 -5.69 10.08 -1.28
C GLN A 73 -6.23 8.67 -1.10
N VAL A 74 -6.17 7.87 -2.14
CA VAL A 74 -6.58 6.47 -2.06
C VAL A 74 -5.44 5.62 -1.54
N ALA A 75 -5.68 4.92 -0.44
CA ALA A 75 -4.78 3.91 0.12
C ALA A 75 -5.31 2.51 -0.18
N HIS A 76 -4.43 1.62 -0.68
CA HIS A 76 -4.74 0.20 -0.89
C HIS A 76 -4.35 -0.61 0.35
N LYS A 77 -5.11 -1.67 0.64
CA LYS A 77 -4.70 -2.63 1.69
C LYS A 77 -3.31 -3.19 1.39
N ASN A 78 -2.49 -3.34 2.41
CA ASN A 78 -1.14 -3.89 2.27
C ASN A 78 -1.07 -5.42 2.44
N HIS A 79 -2.16 -6.07 2.81
CA HIS A 79 -2.27 -7.52 2.93
C HIS A 79 -3.17 -8.13 1.85
N GLY A 80 -3.06 -9.44 1.65
CA GLY A 80 -3.85 -10.14 0.62
C GLY A 80 -3.41 -9.89 -0.82
N LYS A 81 -2.27 -9.22 -1.03
CA LYS A 81 -1.69 -9.00 -2.37
C LYS A 81 -0.58 -10.02 -2.67
N ALA A 82 -0.48 -10.44 -3.92
CA ALA A 82 0.68 -11.19 -4.40
C ALA A 82 1.95 -10.31 -4.35
N MET A 83 3.13 -10.95 -4.33
CA MET A 83 4.41 -10.24 -4.30
C MET A 83 4.52 -9.27 -5.47
N GLY A 84 4.72 -7.96 -5.16
CA GLY A 84 4.79 -6.89 -6.17
C GLY A 84 3.45 -6.42 -6.75
N GLY A 85 2.32 -7.05 -6.39
CA GLY A 85 0.97 -6.67 -6.83
C GLY A 85 0.30 -5.64 -5.93
N LYS A 86 -0.70 -4.94 -6.47
CA LYS A 86 -1.68 -4.15 -5.70
C LYS A 86 -2.94 -4.99 -5.50
N THR A 87 -3.62 -4.80 -4.38
CA THR A 87 -4.97 -5.34 -4.15
C THR A 87 -5.97 -4.76 -5.14
N SER A 88 -7.18 -5.31 -5.19
CA SER A 88 -8.27 -4.77 -6.02
C SER A 88 -8.58 -3.30 -5.66
N ASP A 89 -9.00 -2.51 -6.63
CA ASP A 89 -9.42 -1.13 -6.41
C ASP A 89 -10.72 -1.04 -5.57
N THR A 90 -11.39 -2.16 -5.35
CA THR A 90 -12.53 -2.28 -4.43
C THR A 90 -12.10 -2.41 -2.96
N GLU A 91 -10.81 -2.66 -2.71
CA GLU A 91 -10.23 -2.83 -1.38
C GLU A 91 -9.33 -1.64 -0.99
N VAL A 92 -9.92 -0.46 -1.12
CA VAL A 92 -9.26 0.82 -0.85
C VAL A 92 -10.03 1.63 0.18
N PHE A 93 -9.34 2.60 0.76
CA PHE A 93 -9.92 3.54 1.71
C PHE A 93 -9.27 4.92 1.58
N PRO A 94 -9.99 6.01 1.94
CA PRO A 94 -9.46 7.37 1.87
C PRO A 94 -8.57 7.69 3.07
N LEU A 95 -7.35 8.15 2.84
CA LEU A 95 -6.45 8.71 3.87
C LEU A 95 -5.92 10.07 3.41
N CYS A 96 -5.75 11.00 4.34
CA CYS A 96 -5.19 12.30 3.98
C CYS A 96 -3.70 12.20 3.64
N GLY A 97 -3.31 12.95 2.59
CA GLY A 97 -1.92 13.20 2.26
C GLY A 97 -1.24 14.17 3.23
N PRO A 98 0.09 14.36 3.12
CA PRO A 98 0.82 15.30 3.95
C PRO A 98 0.36 16.75 3.71
N ALA A 99 0.47 17.58 4.75
CA ALA A 99 0.30 19.03 4.69
C ALA A 99 1.58 19.73 5.16
N VAL A 100 1.61 21.05 5.04
CA VAL A 100 2.77 21.83 5.47
C VAL A 100 3.03 21.61 6.96
N GLY A 101 4.18 21.02 7.28
CA GLY A 101 4.60 20.74 8.65
C GLY A 101 3.98 19.51 9.32
N GLU A 102 3.07 18.78 8.63
CA GLU A 102 2.40 17.61 9.20
C GLU A 102 2.44 16.40 8.27
N PRO A 103 2.83 15.22 8.75
CA PRO A 103 2.69 13.99 7.98
C PRO A 103 1.20 13.65 7.83
N GLY A 104 0.78 13.25 6.63
CA GLY A 104 -0.59 12.76 6.42
C GLY A 104 -0.81 11.38 7.02
N CYS A 105 -2.07 11.04 7.29
CA CYS A 105 -2.43 9.70 7.81
C CYS A 105 -1.95 8.57 6.88
N HIS A 106 -1.88 8.80 5.57
CA HIS A 106 -1.33 7.84 4.62
C HIS A 106 0.16 7.55 4.89
N SER A 107 0.96 8.59 5.08
CA SER A 107 2.39 8.44 5.41
C SER A 107 2.59 7.79 6.79
N LEU A 108 1.76 8.15 7.77
CA LEU A 108 1.81 7.56 9.11
C LEU A 108 1.47 6.06 9.10
N LEU A 109 0.49 5.66 8.28
CA LEU A 109 0.11 4.26 8.13
C LEU A 109 1.25 3.44 7.50
N ASP A 110 1.88 3.97 6.45
CA ASP A 110 2.88 3.22 5.67
C ASP A 110 4.27 3.23 6.32
N GLN A 111 4.70 4.34 6.90
CA GLN A 111 6.07 4.57 7.33
C GLN A 111 6.22 4.89 8.82
N GLY A 112 5.13 5.26 9.48
CA GLY A 112 5.18 5.86 10.81
C GLY A 112 5.46 4.89 11.96
N GLY A 113 5.38 3.58 11.75
CA GLY A 113 5.56 2.60 12.84
C GLY A 113 4.56 2.74 14.00
N VAL A 114 3.50 3.56 13.82
CA VAL A 114 2.52 3.91 14.84
C VAL A 114 1.65 2.70 15.22
N LEU A 115 1.44 1.80 14.27
CA LEU A 115 0.60 0.62 14.44
C LEU A 115 1.42 -0.66 14.29
N LYS A 116 1.13 -1.65 15.15
CA LYS A 116 1.62 -3.01 14.96
C LYS A 116 0.99 -3.61 13.69
N LYS A 117 1.68 -4.58 13.08
CA LYS A 117 1.26 -5.19 11.82
C LYS A 117 -0.18 -5.72 11.85
N ASP A 118 -0.58 -6.35 12.93
CA ASP A 118 -1.90 -6.95 13.05
C ASP A 118 -2.98 -5.87 13.22
N GLN A 119 -2.74 -4.88 14.08
CA GLN A 119 -3.63 -3.71 14.24
C GLN A 119 -3.82 -2.96 12.91
N ARG A 120 -2.75 -2.80 12.14
CA ARG A 120 -2.83 -2.18 10.82
C ARG A 120 -3.72 -2.96 9.88
N ARG A 121 -3.60 -4.29 9.84
CA ARG A 121 -4.43 -5.16 8.99
C ARG A 121 -5.92 -5.07 9.35
N GLU A 122 -6.23 -5.10 10.63
CA GLU A 122 -7.60 -4.96 11.11
C GLU A 122 -8.22 -3.62 10.72
N LEU A 123 -7.47 -2.53 10.90
CA LEU A 123 -7.91 -1.19 10.52
C LEU A 123 -8.06 -1.03 8.99
N GLU A 124 -7.12 -1.54 8.20
CA GLU A 124 -7.21 -1.53 6.75
C GLU A 124 -8.48 -2.25 6.26
N GLU A 125 -8.80 -3.40 6.86
CA GLU A 125 -10.03 -4.14 6.53
C GLU A 125 -11.28 -3.39 6.94
N LEU A 126 -11.31 -2.85 8.15
CA LEU A 126 -12.43 -2.06 8.66
C LEU A 126 -12.69 -0.84 7.76
N TRP A 127 -11.65 -0.08 7.42
CA TRP A 127 -11.77 1.12 6.59
C TRP A 127 -12.19 0.80 5.15
N ALA A 128 -11.68 -0.27 4.57
CA ALA A 128 -12.11 -0.72 3.24
C ALA A 128 -13.60 -1.11 3.23
N ASN A 129 -14.06 -1.82 4.25
CA ASN A 129 -15.48 -2.17 4.42
C ASN A 129 -16.36 -0.92 4.60
N GLN A 130 -15.96 0.01 5.47
CA GLN A 130 -16.68 1.27 5.71
C GLN A 130 -16.75 2.11 4.43
N THR A 131 -15.68 2.15 3.64
CA THR A 131 -15.63 2.85 2.37
C THR A 131 -16.66 2.26 1.40
N ARG A 132 -16.69 0.94 1.21
CA ARG A 132 -17.70 0.27 0.37
C ARG A 132 -19.14 0.57 0.82
N MET A 133 -19.39 0.50 2.11
CA MET A 133 -20.71 0.81 2.66
C MET A 133 -21.10 2.29 2.43
N THR A 134 -20.16 3.21 2.60
CA THR A 134 -20.39 4.65 2.36
C THR A 134 -20.70 4.92 0.89
N LEU A 135 -19.94 4.30 -0.02
CA LEU A 135 -20.18 4.45 -1.45
C LEU A 135 -21.50 3.82 -1.90
N ARG A 136 -21.90 2.68 -1.34
CA ARG A 136 -23.22 2.09 -1.60
C ARG A 136 -24.37 3.03 -1.16
N LYS A 137 -24.21 3.68 0.01
CA LYS A 137 -25.19 4.68 0.46
C LYS A 137 -25.22 5.89 -0.47
N LEU A 138 -24.05 6.39 -0.90
CA LEU A 138 -23.98 7.51 -1.85
C LEU A 138 -24.65 7.15 -3.18
N ALA A 139 -24.47 5.95 -3.66
CA ALA A 139 -25.10 5.43 -4.88
C ALA A 139 -26.64 5.40 -4.84
N MET A 140 -27.25 5.41 -3.66
CA MET A 140 -28.71 5.52 -3.53
C MET A 140 -29.25 6.92 -3.88
N PHE A 141 -28.42 7.95 -3.72
CA PHE A 141 -28.84 9.35 -3.88
C PHE A 141 -28.21 10.05 -5.08
N ASP A 142 -27.16 9.47 -5.66
CA ASP A 142 -26.39 10.02 -6.78
C ASP A 142 -26.28 9.00 -7.91
N ASN A 143 -26.96 9.28 -9.03
CA ASN A 143 -26.93 8.42 -10.22
C ASN A 143 -25.54 8.31 -10.88
N GLY A 144 -24.69 9.32 -10.74
CA GLY A 144 -23.31 9.27 -11.20
C GLY A 144 -22.49 8.28 -10.38
N ALA A 145 -22.53 8.42 -9.06
CA ALA A 145 -21.92 7.50 -8.12
C ALA A 145 -22.45 6.08 -8.27
N ARG A 146 -23.78 5.93 -8.49
CA ARG A 146 -24.44 4.64 -8.66
C ARG A 146 -23.80 3.82 -9.79
N ARG A 147 -23.68 4.40 -10.98
CA ARG A 147 -23.07 3.70 -12.15
C ARG A 147 -21.65 3.24 -11.88
N VAL A 148 -20.86 4.05 -11.17
CA VAL A 148 -19.47 3.71 -10.81
C VAL A 148 -19.44 2.58 -9.79
N VAL A 149 -20.27 2.65 -8.77
CA VAL A 149 -20.31 1.66 -7.69
C VAL A 149 -20.85 0.32 -8.19
N GLU A 150 -21.93 0.31 -9.00
CA GLU A 150 -22.48 -0.90 -9.62
C GLU A 150 -21.42 -1.63 -10.45
N ARG A 151 -20.67 -0.90 -11.26
CA ARG A 151 -19.62 -1.48 -12.09
C ARG A 151 -18.48 -2.07 -11.26
N ALA A 152 -18.06 -1.39 -10.18
CA ALA A 152 -16.87 -1.75 -9.41
C ALA A 152 -17.14 -2.88 -8.40
N ILE A 153 -18.26 -2.85 -7.69
CA ILE A 153 -18.53 -3.77 -6.56
C ILE A 153 -19.86 -4.53 -6.63
N GLY A 154 -20.67 -4.26 -7.63
CA GLY A 154 -22.03 -4.82 -7.77
C GLY A 154 -22.97 -4.39 -6.65
N ILE A 155 -24.20 -4.00 -6.94
CA ILE A 155 -25.31 -3.74 -5.99
C ILE A 155 -26.60 -4.32 -6.53
#